data_8f808cf28b7fb7600323526678a22c0a
#
_entry.id   8f808cf28b7fb7600323526678a22c0a
#
_cell.length_a   1.000
_cell.length_b   1.000
_cell.length_c   1.000
_cell.angle_alpha   90.00
_cell.angle_beta   90.00
_cell.angle_gamma   90.00
#
_symmetry.space_group_name_H-M   'P 1'
#
loop_
_entity.id
_entity.type
_entity.pdbx_description
1 polymer ?
#
loop_
_entity_poly.entity_id
_entity_poly.type
_entity_poly.pdbx_seq_one_letter_code
_entity_poly.pdbx_strand_id
1 'polypeptide(L)' 'EKIGMIKNAPDVMTVKEVMKVLRCGRTKIMEFIHNGVLEAHYVCGKWLVFKEDVEEFILRS' A
#
# COMPACT_ATOMS: atom_id res chain seq x y z
N GLU A 1 6.83 -18.06 8.24
CA GLU A 1 6.84 -17.63 7.19
C GLU A 1 5.92 -16.57 6.89
N LYS A 2 6.07 -15.95 5.85
CA LYS A 2 5.40 -14.84 5.66
C LYS A 2 4.06 -14.99 5.23
N ILE A 3 3.30 -14.05 5.23
CA ILE A 3 2.01 -14.05 4.92
C ILE A 3 1.70 -14.45 3.58
N GLY A 4 2.21 -14.19 2.58
CA GLY A 4 1.91 -14.65 1.27
C GLY A 4 0.63 -14.15 0.65
N MET A 5 -0.01 -13.16 1.22
CA MET A 5 -1.21 -12.64 0.67
C MET A 5 -0.98 -11.94 -0.63
N ILE A 6 0.13 -11.28 -0.82
CA ILE A 6 0.42 -10.54 -2.02
C ILE A 6 1.61 -11.18 -2.67
N LYS A 7 1.36 -12.20 -3.45
CA LYS A 7 2.44 -12.97 -3.98
C LYS A 7 3.16 -12.39 -5.13
N ASN A 8 2.48 -11.78 -6.03
CA ASN A 8 3.12 -11.28 -7.24
C ASN A 8 3.38 -9.80 -7.23
N ALA A 9 3.31 -9.18 -6.06
CA ALA A 9 3.56 -7.74 -5.99
C ALA A 9 5.01 -7.48 -5.66
N PRO A 10 5.58 -6.39 -6.14
CA PRO A 10 6.96 -6.05 -5.81
C PRO A 10 7.07 -5.61 -4.36
N ASP A 11 8.28 -5.63 -3.81
CA ASP A 11 8.49 -5.23 -2.43
C ASP A 11 8.11 -3.77 -2.21
N VAL A 12 8.31 -2.93 -3.21
CA VAL A 12 7.92 -1.53 -3.14
C VAL A 12 6.83 -1.31 -4.19
N MET A 13 5.69 -0.81 -3.76
CA MET A 13 4.54 -0.66 -4.64
C MET A 13 4.18 0.80 -4.85
N THR A 14 3.69 1.12 -6.04
CA THR A 14 3.20 2.47 -6.31
C THR A 14 1.76 2.54 -5.84
N VAL A 15 1.21 3.75 -5.78
CA VAL A 15 -0.19 3.93 -5.39
C VAL A 15 -1.10 3.15 -6.33
N LYS A 16 -0.76 3.14 -7.61
CA LYS A 16 -1.58 2.41 -8.57
C LYS A 16 -1.64 0.93 -8.25
N GLU A 17 -0.53 0.36 -7.85
CA GLU A 17 -0.50 -1.05 -7.48
C GLU A 17 -1.27 -1.31 -6.20
N VAL A 18 -1.15 -0.39 -5.23
CA VAL A 18 -1.88 -0.53 -3.99
C VAL A 18 -3.39 -0.46 -4.25
N MET A 19 -3.80 0.41 -5.17
CA MET A 19 -5.20 0.50 -5.54
C MET A 19 -5.72 -0.83 -6.04
N LYS A 20 -4.93 -1.53 -6.83
CA LYS A 20 -5.35 -2.81 -7.35
C LYS A 20 -5.45 -3.85 -6.25
N VAL A 21 -4.47 -3.89 -5.37
CA VAL A 21 -4.44 -4.88 -4.31
C VAL A 21 -5.58 -4.67 -3.33
N LEU A 22 -5.82 -3.42 -2.92
CA LEU A 22 -6.85 -3.13 -1.95
C LEU A 22 -8.21 -2.91 -2.58
N ARG A 23 -8.24 -2.81 -3.90
CA ARG A 23 -9.49 -2.59 -4.64
C ARG A 23 -10.18 -1.33 -4.20
N CYS A 24 -9.41 -0.29 -3.99
CA CYS A 24 -9.92 1.02 -3.59
C CYS A 24 -9.54 2.05 -4.63
N GLY A 25 -10.29 3.12 -4.68
CA GLY A 25 -9.96 4.20 -5.58
C GLY A 25 -8.81 5.02 -5.04
N ARG A 26 -8.25 5.87 -5.90
CA ARG A 26 -7.10 6.68 -5.53
C ARG A 26 -7.39 7.59 -4.35
N THR A 27 -8.57 8.20 -4.35
CA THR A 27 -8.95 9.11 -3.28
C THR A 27 -8.89 8.42 -1.92
N LYS A 28 -9.39 7.20 -1.87
CA LYS A 28 -9.41 6.45 -0.63
C LYS A 28 -7.99 6.11 -0.18
N ILE A 29 -7.14 5.70 -1.11
CA ILE A 29 -5.77 5.37 -0.79
C ILE A 29 -5.04 6.60 -0.26
N MET A 30 -5.22 7.75 -0.91
CA MET A 30 -4.56 8.97 -0.46
C MET A 30 -5.07 9.38 0.93
N GLU A 31 -6.33 9.13 1.20
CA GLU A 31 -6.90 9.42 2.50
C GLU A 31 -6.20 8.58 3.57
N PHE A 32 -6.01 7.31 3.30
CA PHE A 32 -5.31 6.41 4.24
C PHE A 32 -3.89 6.91 4.49
N ILE A 33 -3.22 7.37 3.45
CA ILE A 33 -1.86 7.85 3.58
C ILE A 33 -1.81 9.13 4.40
N HIS A 34 -2.69 10.08 4.11
CA HIS A 34 -2.68 11.35 4.82
C HIS A 34 -3.10 11.22 6.27
N ASN A 35 -3.92 10.25 6.58
CA ASN A 35 -4.35 10.03 7.95
C ASN A 35 -3.37 9.16 8.74
N GLY A 36 -2.31 8.71 8.12
CA GLY A 36 -1.34 7.88 8.80
C GLY A 36 -1.78 6.45 9.02
N VAL A 37 -2.87 6.06 8.37
CA VAL A 37 -3.35 4.70 8.49
C VAL A 37 -2.51 3.76 7.65
N LEU A 38 -2.05 4.23 6.51
CA LEU A 38 -1.21 3.45 5.62
C LEU A 38 0.11 4.18 5.46
N GLU A 39 1.19 3.54 5.84
CA GLU A 39 2.50 4.13 5.77
C GLU A 39 2.95 4.24 4.32
N ALA A 40 3.40 5.40 3.90
CA ALA A 40 3.86 5.61 2.54
C ALA A 40 5.01 6.60 2.54
N HIS A 41 5.78 6.60 1.48
CA HIS A 41 6.94 7.46 1.36
C HIS A 41 6.92 8.17 0.02
N TYR A 42 7.16 9.47 0.06
CA TYR A 42 7.16 10.28 -1.16
C TYR A 42 8.60 10.39 -1.65
N VAL A 43 8.92 9.74 -2.74
CA VAL A 43 10.27 9.70 -3.25
C VAL A 43 10.27 9.98 -4.75
N CYS A 44 11.12 10.89 -5.18
CA CYS A 44 11.27 11.21 -6.60
C CYS A 44 9.95 11.51 -7.29
N GLY A 45 9.12 12.28 -6.63
CA GLY A 45 7.85 12.70 -7.23
C GLY A 45 6.75 11.68 -7.21
N LYS A 46 6.90 10.59 -6.48
CA LYS A 46 5.81 9.62 -6.42
C LYS A 46 5.70 9.00 -5.03
N TRP A 47 4.51 8.52 -4.74
CA TRP A 47 4.26 7.87 -3.48
C TRP A 47 4.56 6.38 -3.62
N LEU A 48 5.34 5.86 -2.67
CA LEU A 48 5.71 4.45 -2.67
C LEU A 48 5.29 3.83 -1.35
N VAL A 49 4.81 2.61 -1.40
CA VAL A 49 4.36 1.90 -0.21
C VAL A 49 5.03 0.53 -0.21
N PHE A 50 5.60 0.15 0.92
CA PHE A 50 6.23 -1.17 1.00
C PHE A 50 5.15 -2.24 1.06
N LYS A 51 5.42 -3.35 0.42
CA LYS A 51 4.47 -4.46 0.40
C LYS A 51 4.11 -4.90 1.82
N GLU A 52 5.09 -4.91 2.71
CA GLU A 52 4.85 -5.29 4.09
C GLU A 52 3.84 -4.38 4.77
N ASP A 53 3.90 -3.10 4.47
CA ASP A 53 2.97 -2.14 5.06
C ASP A 53 1.55 -2.38 4.56
N VAL A 54 1.42 -2.75 3.30
CA VAL A 54 0.10 -3.04 2.74
C VAL A 54 -0.47 -4.29 3.40
N GLU A 55 0.37 -5.30 3.56
CA GLU A 55 -0.07 -6.54 4.19
C GLU A 55 -0.51 -6.28 5.63
N GLU A 56 0.26 -5.49 6.34
CA GLU A 56 -0.07 -5.17 7.71
C GLU A 56 -1.37 -4.38 7.80
N PHE A 57 -1.57 -3.46 6.86
CA PHE A 57 -2.79 -2.68 6.81
C PHE A 57 -4.00 -3.60 6.65
N ILE A 58 -3.90 -4.58 5.77
CA ILE A 58 -4.98 -5.53 5.54
C ILE A 58 -5.26 -6.34 6.79
N LEU A 59 -4.20 -6.80 7.45
CA LEU A 59 -4.36 -7.62 8.64
C LEU A 59 -4.95 -6.86 9.80
N ARG A 60 -4.73 -5.56 9.85
CA ARG A 60 -5.26 -4.76 10.93
C ARG A 60 -6.69 -4.31 10.71
N SER A 61 -7.17 -4.44 9.52
CA SER A 61 -8.51 -3.95 9.18
C SER A 61 -9.62 -4.85 9.72
#